data_cc0bfce1bb97db87913664e84282670c
#
_entry.id   cc0bfce1bb97db87913664e84282670c
#
_cell.length_a   1.000
_cell.length_b   1.000
_cell.length_c   1.000
_cell.angle_alpha   90.00
_cell.angle_beta   90.00
_cell.angle_gamma   90.00
#
_symmetry.space_group_name_H-M   'P 1'
#
loop_
_entity.id
_entity.type
_entity.pdbx_description
1 polymer ?
#
loop_
_entity_poly.entity_id
_entity_poly.type
_entity_poly.pdbx_seq_one_letter_code
_entity_poly.pdbx_strand_id
1 'polypeptide(L)'
;MKKSQRKDSLHSYHNTKGDIKMNRKALVVLSGGQDSTTCLFWAIRQYGHDNVSAIGFDYGQRHKLELTCAQNICRDENIPFEIVATPIISQLSANSLTREDIPVEEKKPEGAPPNTFVEGRNLLFLSYAAIYAKTHGITDLITGVCETDFSGYPDCRDAFVKSLNVTLNLAMDYPFVIHTPLMWLDKKQTWELADELGVLDLIYHKTLTCYNGVIGEGCGHCPSCYLRRRGYEEYMESKEKKNV
;
A
#
# COMPACT_ATOMS: atom_id res chain seq x y z
N MET A 1 -40.93 -2.60 -34.74
CA MET A 1 -40.43 -2.61 -33.35
C MET A 1 -39.17 -3.47 -33.32
N LYS A 2 -37.99 -2.88 -33.35
CA LYS A 2 -36.69 -3.59 -33.24
C LYS A 2 -36.15 -3.38 -31.82
N LYS A 3 -36.04 -4.46 -31.04
CA LYS A 3 -35.40 -4.48 -29.73
C LYS A 3 -33.88 -4.36 -29.93
N SER A 4 -33.32 -3.27 -29.41
CA SER A 4 -31.86 -3.05 -29.29
C SER A 4 -31.35 -3.89 -28.12
N GLN A 5 -30.52 -4.88 -28.43
CA GLN A 5 -29.72 -5.59 -27.43
C GLN A 5 -28.52 -4.72 -27.09
N ARG A 6 -28.45 -4.20 -25.85
CA ARG A 6 -27.22 -3.66 -25.27
C ARG A 6 -26.31 -4.84 -24.96
N LYS A 7 -25.19 -4.91 -25.65
CA LYS A 7 -24.08 -5.79 -25.30
C LYS A 7 -23.30 -5.11 -24.16
N ASP A 8 -23.33 -5.72 -23.00
CA ASP A 8 -22.45 -5.39 -21.90
C ASP A 8 -21.02 -5.74 -22.32
N SER A 9 -20.20 -4.71 -22.56
CA SER A 9 -18.77 -4.87 -22.78
C SER A 9 -18.08 -4.98 -21.42
N LEU A 10 -17.93 -6.20 -20.94
CA LEU A 10 -16.92 -6.53 -19.93
C LEU A 10 -15.55 -6.17 -20.52
N HIS A 11 -14.96 -5.08 -20.02
CA HIS A 11 -13.57 -4.75 -20.31
C HIS A 11 -12.70 -5.81 -19.66
N SER A 12 -12.32 -6.81 -20.44
CA SER A 12 -11.21 -7.70 -20.10
C SER A 12 -9.94 -6.86 -20.03
N TYR A 13 -9.38 -6.72 -18.84
CA TYR A 13 -7.99 -6.25 -18.66
C TYR A 13 -7.06 -7.32 -19.25
N HIS A 14 -6.92 -7.32 -20.55
CA HIS A 14 -5.91 -8.11 -21.22
C HIS A 14 -4.57 -7.44 -21.03
N ASN A 15 -3.68 -8.22 -20.47
CA ASN A 15 -2.27 -8.02 -20.22
C ASN A 15 -1.54 -7.64 -21.53
N THR A 16 -1.56 -6.37 -21.89
CA THR A 16 -0.58 -5.84 -22.85
C THR A 16 0.72 -5.69 -22.08
N LYS A 17 1.82 -6.28 -22.58
CA LYS A 17 3.20 -6.00 -22.12
C LYS A 17 3.29 -4.50 -21.95
N GLY A 18 3.26 -4.06 -20.65
CA GLY A 18 3.17 -2.65 -20.34
C GLY A 18 4.37 -1.93 -20.94
N ASP A 19 4.13 -0.94 -21.78
CA ASP A 19 5.15 -0.01 -22.18
C ASP A 19 5.78 0.56 -20.91
N ILE A 20 7.06 0.25 -20.68
CA ILE A 20 7.83 0.83 -19.58
C ILE A 20 7.71 2.34 -19.75
N LYS A 21 7.22 3.05 -18.72
CA LYS A 21 7.12 4.51 -18.70
C LYS A 21 8.53 5.12 -18.61
N MET A 22 9.37 4.80 -19.60
CA MET A 22 10.76 5.24 -19.68
C MET A 22 10.80 6.76 -19.61
N ASN A 23 11.63 7.32 -18.75
CA ASN A 23 11.83 8.73 -18.42
C ASN A 23 10.85 9.38 -17.42
N ARG A 24 9.90 8.64 -16.80
CA ARG A 24 9.12 9.17 -15.69
C ARG A 24 9.64 8.58 -14.37
N LYS A 25 9.82 9.46 -13.38
CA LYS A 25 10.20 9.05 -12.03
C LYS A 25 8.97 8.78 -11.18
N ALA A 26 9.09 7.84 -10.26
CA ALA A 26 8.02 7.44 -9.34
C ALA A 26 8.50 7.44 -7.89
N LEU A 27 7.64 7.88 -6.97
CA LEU A 27 7.88 7.84 -5.54
C LEU A 27 6.85 6.92 -4.87
N VAL A 28 7.35 5.91 -4.17
CA VAL A 28 6.51 4.94 -3.45
C VAL A 28 6.43 5.32 -1.97
N VAL A 29 5.21 5.45 -1.44
CA VAL A 29 4.99 5.55 0.01
C VAL A 29 5.13 4.16 0.60
N LEU A 30 6.26 3.92 1.28
CA LEU A 30 6.69 2.60 1.72
C LEU A 30 6.70 2.50 3.24
N SER A 31 5.88 1.62 3.79
CA SER A 31 5.84 1.31 5.23
C SER A 31 6.67 0.08 5.62
N GLY A 32 7.03 -0.78 4.66
CA GLY A 32 7.68 -2.08 4.91
C GLY A 32 6.69 -3.23 5.16
N GLY A 33 5.38 -2.97 5.05
CA GLY A 33 4.33 -3.98 5.05
C GLY A 33 4.13 -4.63 3.68
N GLN A 34 3.34 -5.70 3.64
CA GLN A 34 3.02 -6.46 2.42
C GLN A 34 2.60 -5.56 1.26
N ASP A 35 1.57 -4.73 1.48
CA ASP A 35 0.91 -3.98 0.41
C ASP A 35 1.84 -2.92 -0.21
N SER A 36 2.47 -2.10 0.62
CA SER A 36 3.39 -1.07 0.16
C SER A 36 4.64 -1.64 -0.51
N THR A 37 5.12 -2.80 -0.04
CA THR A 37 6.27 -3.49 -0.65
C THR A 37 5.88 -4.11 -1.99
N THR A 38 4.70 -4.70 -2.13
CA THR A 38 4.18 -5.16 -3.43
C THR A 38 4.08 -4.00 -4.42
N CYS A 39 3.63 -2.83 -3.95
CA CYS A 39 3.59 -1.61 -4.77
C CYS A 39 4.98 -1.11 -5.18
N LEU A 40 6.01 -1.28 -4.34
CA LEU A 40 7.40 -0.96 -4.70
C LEU A 40 7.86 -1.78 -5.92
N PHE A 41 7.66 -3.09 -5.89
CA PHE A 41 8.05 -3.94 -7.01
C PHE A 41 7.17 -3.76 -8.25
N TRP A 42 5.88 -3.43 -8.06
CA TRP A 42 5.04 -2.98 -9.15
C TRP A 42 5.59 -1.71 -9.82
N ALA A 43 6.03 -0.73 -9.02
CA ALA A 43 6.63 0.49 -9.54
C ALA A 43 7.94 0.21 -10.31
N ILE A 44 8.82 -0.64 -9.76
CA ILE A 44 10.04 -1.08 -10.44
C ILE A 44 9.73 -1.68 -11.81
N ARG A 45 8.71 -2.54 -11.90
CA ARG A 45 8.27 -3.13 -13.18
C ARG A 45 7.71 -2.11 -14.16
N GLN A 46 7.02 -1.05 -13.69
CA GLN A 46 6.39 -0.05 -14.56
C GLN A 46 7.34 1.06 -15.04
N TYR A 47 8.25 1.50 -14.18
CA TYR A 47 9.10 2.68 -14.42
C TYR A 47 10.56 2.31 -14.68
N GLY A 48 10.97 1.09 -14.42
CA GLY A 48 12.38 0.68 -14.37
C GLY A 48 13.02 1.07 -13.04
N HIS A 49 13.97 0.25 -12.60
CA HIS A 49 14.62 0.32 -11.29
C HIS A 49 15.19 1.72 -10.99
N ASP A 50 15.93 2.32 -11.93
CA ASP A 50 16.63 3.58 -11.74
C ASP A 50 15.71 4.82 -11.64
N ASN A 51 14.42 4.64 -11.93
CA ASN A 51 13.40 5.70 -11.89
C ASN A 51 12.50 5.62 -10.68
N VAL A 52 12.74 4.68 -9.75
CA VAL A 52 11.93 4.49 -8.54
C VAL A 52 12.71 4.94 -7.32
N SER A 53 12.03 5.68 -6.45
CA SER A 53 12.47 6.00 -5.10
C SER A 53 11.35 5.73 -4.11
N ALA A 54 11.68 5.66 -2.83
CA ALA A 54 10.70 5.40 -1.79
C ALA A 54 10.82 6.42 -0.64
N ILE A 55 9.70 6.66 0.04
CA ILE A 55 9.61 7.52 1.21
C ILE A 55 8.82 6.80 2.30
N GLY A 56 9.34 6.81 3.52
CA GLY A 56 8.70 6.28 4.72
C GLY A 56 8.47 7.38 5.76
N PHE A 57 7.54 7.14 6.68
CA PHE A 57 7.18 8.12 7.71
C PHE A 57 7.35 7.55 9.11
N ASP A 58 8.19 8.20 9.94
CA ASP A 58 8.25 7.98 11.39
C ASP A 58 7.26 8.94 12.07
N TYR A 59 6.06 8.44 12.36
CA TYR A 59 4.98 9.22 12.98
C TYR A 59 4.82 8.92 14.48
N GLY A 60 5.79 8.24 15.08
CA GLY A 60 5.74 7.78 16.47
C GLY A 60 4.94 6.47 16.60
N GLN A 61 4.93 5.64 15.56
CA GLN A 61 4.30 4.32 15.59
C GLN A 61 4.96 3.40 16.62
N ARG A 62 4.13 2.56 17.24
CA ARG A 62 4.52 1.62 18.30
C ARG A 62 5.68 0.70 17.90
N HIS A 63 5.73 0.27 16.62
CA HIS A 63 6.79 -0.59 16.12
C HIS A 63 7.56 0.07 14.98
N LYS A 64 8.75 0.60 15.29
CA LYS A 64 9.69 1.13 14.28
C LYS A 64 10.29 0.05 13.38
N LEU A 65 10.06 -1.23 13.70
CA LEU A 65 10.50 -2.37 12.89
C LEU A 65 9.95 -2.35 11.46
N GLU A 66 8.77 -1.75 11.22
CA GLU A 66 8.23 -1.55 9.87
C GLU A 66 9.20 -0.76 9.00
N LEU A 67 9.70 0.37 9.50
CA LEU A 67 10.67 1.20 8.80
C LEU A 67 12.00 0.48 8.60
N THR A 68 12.41 -0.36 9.57
CA THR A 68 13.60 -1.20 9.43
C THR A 68 13.43 -2.22 8.30
N CYS A 69 12.25 -2.84 8.17
CA CYS A 69 11.95 -3.72 7.04
C CYS A 69 12.03 -2.96 5.72
N ALA A 70 11.41 -1.77 5.63
CA ALA A 70 11.46 -0.91 4.44
C ALA A 70 12.91 -0.53 4.07
N GLN A 71 13.73 -0.11 5.06
CA GLN A 71 15.14 0.22 4.85
C GLN A 71 15.94 -0.98 4.32
N ASN A 72 15.75 -2.16 4.91
CA ASN A 72 16.46 -3.36 4.50
C ASN A 72 16.09 -3.76 3.07
N ILE A 73 14.79 -3.73 2.73
CA ILE A 73 14.32 -4.03 1.38
C ILE A 73 14.90 -3.04 0.37
N CYS A 74 14.81 -1.73 0.64
CA CYS A 74 15.35 -0.70 -0.24
C CYS A 74 16.87 -0.81 -0.41
N ARG A 75 17.61 -1.11 0.67
CA ARG A 75 19.06 -1.34 0.60
C ARG A 75 19.40 -2.57 -0.25
N ASP A 76 18.70 -3.69 -0.03
CA ASP A 76 18.95 -4.94 -0.76
C ASP A 76 18.65 -4.78 -2.26
N GLU A 77 17.66 -3.95 -2.60
CA GLU A 77 17.25 -3.62 -3.97
C GLU A 77 17.94 -2.37 -4.54
N ASN A 78 18.84 -1.70 -3.80
CA ASN A 78 19.48 -0.43 -4.20
C ASN A 78 18.49 0.68 -4.58
N ILE A 79 17.35 0.79 -3.91
CA ILE A 79 16.36 1.84 -4.10
C ILE A 79 16.63 3.00 -3.15
N PRO A 80 16.71 4.25 -3.61
CA PRO A 80 16.80 5.42 -2.75
C PRO A 80 15.60 5.48 -1.81
N PHE A 81 15.85 5.57 -0.49
CA PHE A 81 14.81 5.59 0.53
C PHE A 81 15.04 6.71 1.53
N GLU A 82 14.03 7.58 1.67
CA GLU A 82 14.02 8.67 2.64
C GLU A 82 13.04 8.38 3.78
N ILE A 83 13.43 8.67 5.02
CA ILE A 83 12.54 8.60 6.17
C ILE A 83 12.28 10.00 6.69
N VAL A 84 11.01 10.40 6.73
CA VAL A 84 10.56 11.70 7.23
C VAL A 84 9.90 11.54 8.59
N ALA A 85 10.42 12.24 9.60
CA ALA A 85 9.81 12.27 10.92
C ALA A 85 8.58 13.17 10.93
N THR A 86 7.44 12.62 11.36
CA THR A 86 6.13 13.32 11.44
C THR A 86 5.47 13.12 12.82
N PRO A 87 6.14 13.43 13.93
CA PRO A 87 5.70 13.07 15.29
C PRO A 87 4.39 13.74 15.70
N ILE A 88 3.98 14.78 15.01
CA ILE A 88 2.76 15.52 15.32
C ILE A 88 1.49 14.65 15.18
N ILE A 89 1.52 13.63 14.33
CA ILE A 89 0.39 12.73 14.13
C ILE A 89 0.05 11.98 15.41
N SER A 90 1.07 11.43 16.10
CA SER A 90 0.87 10.71 17.35
C SER A 90 0.45 11.61 18.53
N GLN A 91 0.72 12.92 18.43
CA GLN A 91 0.28 13.90 19.43
C GLN A 91 -1.21 14.26 19.27
N LEU A 92 -1.70 14.25 18.03
CA LEU A 92 -3.08 14.65 17.72
C LEU A 92 -4.07 13.47 17.74
N SER A 93 -3.61 12.26 17.39
CA SER A 93 -4.45 11.07 17.30
C SER A 93 -3.94 9.98 18.24
N ALA A 94 -4.67 9.77 19.34
CA ALA A 94 -4.39 8.72 20.32
C ALA A 94 -5.09 7.42 19.91
N ASN A 95 -4.33 6.43 19.46
CA ASN A 95 -4.85 5.13 19.03
C ASN A 95 -3.86 4.00 19.36
N SER A 96 -4.24 2.75 19.12
CA SER A 96 -3.42 1.58 19.49
C SER A 96 -2.12 1.44 18.69
N LEU A 97 -1.96 2.14 17.58
CA LEU A 97 -0.73 2.13 16.79
C LEU A 97 0.28 3.22 17.22
N THR A 98 -0.18 4.25 17.95
CA THR A 98 0.66 5.36 18.43
C THR A 98 0.85 5.37 19.94
N ARG A 99 0.06 4.57 20.69
CA ARG A 99 0.08 4.51 22.16
C ARG A 99 0.23 3.07 22.64
N GLU A 100 1.23 2.82 23.50
CA GLU A 100 1.47 1.49 24.08
C GLU A 100 0.45 1.10 25.14
N ASP A 101 -0.16 2.08 25.81
CA ASP A 101 -1.20 1.90 26.81
C ASP A 101 -2.58 1.54 26.23
N ILE A 102 -2.75 1.62 24.91
CA ILE A 102 -3.99 1.23 24.20
C ILE A 102 -3.76 -0.13 23.53
N PRO A 103 -4.41 -1.22 23.96
CA PRO A 103 -4.27 -2.53 23.31
C PRO A 103 -4.90 -2.52 21.91
N VAL A 104 -4.32 -3.30 20.99
CA VAL A 104 -4.91 -3.53 19.67
C VAL A 104 -6.15 -4.43 19.83
N GLU A 105 -7.31 -3.96 19.36
CA GLU A 105 -8.54 -4.75 19.35
C GLU A 105 -8.45 -5.91 18.36
N GLU A 106 -8.87 -7.11 18.79
CA GLU A 106 -8.90 -8.29 17.92
C GLU A 106 -10.09 -8.28 16.94
N LYS A 107 -11.15 -7.56 17.28
CA LYS A 107 -12.36 -7.46 16.47
C LYS A 107 -12.70 -6.00 16.19
N LYS A 108 -13.12 -5.73 14.97
CA LYS A 108 -13.61 -4.40 14.57
C LYS A 108 -14.95 -4.13 15.28
N PRO A 109 -15.13 -2.96 15.94
CA PRO A 109 -16.40 -2.57 16.50
C PRO A 109 -17.46 -2.35 15.42
N GLU A 110 -18.72 -2.67 15.71
CA GLU A 110 -19.82 -2.37 14.80
C GLU A 110 -20.03 -0.84 14.69
N GLY A 111 -20.14 -0.33 13.47
CA GLY A 111 -20.47 1.08 13.19
C GLY A 111 -19.37 2.09 13.45
N ALA A 112 -18.16 1.66 13.85
CA ALA A 112 -17.01 2.55 14.08
C ALA A 112 -15.76 2.03 13.38
N PRO A 113 -14.76 2.91 13.06
CA PRO A 113 -13.44 2.46 12.63
C PRO A 113 -12.77 1.64 13.74
N PRO A 114 -11.88 0.68 13.40
CA PRO A 114 -11.08 -0.02 14.40
C PRO A 114 -10.14 0.95 15.14
N ASN A 115 -9.75 0.61 16.38
CA ASN A 115 -8.87 1.46 17.20
C ASN A 115 -7.42 1.55 16.67
N THR A 116 -7.12 0.85 15.59
CA THR A 116 -5.89 0.98 14.79
C THR A 116 -5.98 2.08 13.73
N PHE A 117 -7.12 2.73 13.57
CA PHE A 117 -7.29 3.85 12.66
C PHE A 117 -6.58 5.09 13.22
N VAL A 118 -5.65 5.64 12.46
CA VAL A 118 -4.97 6.90 12.74
C VAL A 118 -5.58 7.97 11.84
N GLU A 119 -6.37 8.87 12.43
CA GLU A 119 -7.14 9.86 11.71
C GLU A 119 -6.26 10.72 10.80
N GLY A 120 -6.58 10.73 9.51
CA GLY A 120 -5.87 11.53 8.51
C GLY A 120 -4.45 11.08 8.18
N ARG A 121 -4.03 9.88 8.59
CA ARG A 121 -2.67 9.40 8.35
C ARG A 121 -2.31 9.38 6.86
N ASN A 122 -3.15 8.76 6.02
CA ASN A 122 -2.88 8.70 4.58
C ASN A 122 -3.01 10.07 3.90
N LEU A 123 -3.90 10.96 4.39
CA LEU A 123 -3.97 12.34 3.94
C LEU A 123 -2.62 13.06 4.13
N LEU A 124 -2.05 12.98 5.33
CA LEU A 124 -0.80 13.63 5.66
C LEU A 124 0.39 12.99 4.92
N PHE A 125 0.46 11.67 4.89
CA PHE A 125 1.56 10.97 4.22
C PHE A 125 1.60 11.27 2.71
N LEU A 126 0.46 11.22 2.03
CA LEU A 126 0.39 11.55 0.61
C LEU A 126 0.65 13.04 0.35
N SER A 127 0.26 13.93 1.26
CA SER A 127 0.58 15.36 1.16
C SER A 127 2.08 15.61 1.33
N TYR A 128 2.73 15.00 2.31
CA TYR A 128 4.19 15.11 2.50
C TYR A 128 4.96 14.46 1.36
N ALA A 129 4.51 13.29 0.88
CA ALA A 129 5.10 12.65 -0.29
C ALA A 129 5.00 13.51 -1.55
N ALA A 130 3.87 14.22 -1.74
CA ALA A 130 3.70 15.14 -2.87
C ALA A 130 4.63 16.36 -2.76
N ILE A 131 4.83 16.94 -1.58
CA ILE A 131 5.81 18.02 -1.35
C ILE A 131 7.22 17.54 -1.72
N TYR A 132 7.62 16.37 -1.21
CA TYR A 132 8.91 15.77 -1.54
C TYR A 132 9.05 15.50 -3.03
N ALA A 133 8.04 14.88 -3.65
CA ALA A 133 8.04 14.54 -5.06
C ALA A 133 8.21 15.78 -5.96
N LYS A 134 7.47 16.87 -5.67
CA LYS A 134 7.59 18.13 -6.43
C LYS A 134 9.02 18.68 -6.37
N THR A 135 9.67 18.70 -5.21
CA THR A 135 11.04 19.20 -5.07
C THR A 135 12.08 18.35 -5.79
N HIS A 136 11.74 17.09 -6.12
CA HIS A 136 12.61 16.15 -6.85
C HIS A 136 12.18 15.92 -8.31
N GLY A 137 11.21 16.69 -8.82
CA GLY A 137 10.71 16.57 -10.19
C GLY A 137 9.98 15.25 -10.48
N ILE A 138 9.32 14.69 -9.48
CA ILE A 138 8.56 13.42 -9.56
C ILE A 138 7.07 13.75 -9.66
N THR A 139 6.38 13.16 -10.64
CA THR A 139 4.93 13.33 -10.84
C THR A 139 4.10 12.16 -10.39
N ASP A 140 4.67 10.97 -10.34
CA ASP A 140 3.95 9.74 -10.07
C ASP A 140 4.18 9.31 -8.60
N LEU A 141 3.10 9.28 -7.82
CA LEU A 141 3.07 8.81 -6.44
C LEU A 141 2.40 7.44 -6.41
N ILE A 142 2.98 6.49 -5.68
CA ILE A 142 2.41 5.15 -5.54
C ILE A 142 2.13 4.86 -4.07
N THR A 143 0.94 4.35 -3.78
CA THR A 143 0.55 3.95 -2.42
C THR A 143 -0.17 2.60 -2.43
N GLY A 144 0.00 1.83 -1.35
CA GLY A 144 -0.60 0.52 -1.16
C GLY A 144 -1.98 0.54 -0.49
N VAL A 145 -2.71 1.65 -0.58
CA VAL A 145 -4.09 1.70 -0.07
C VAL A 145 -5.03 0.83 -0.90
N CYS A 146 -6.00 0.22 -0.22
CA CYS A 146 -6.93 -0.74 -0.80
C CYS A 146 -8.31 -0.54 -0.16
N GLU A 147 -9.37 -0.54 -0.96
CA GLU A 147 -10.75 -0.41 -0.49
C GLU A 147 -11.39 -1.77 -0.19
N THR A 148 -10.93 -2.83 -0.85
CA THR A 148 -11.54 -4.17 -0.82
C THR A 148 -11.13 -5.05 0.35
N ASP A 149 -10.08 -4.70 1.09
CA ASP A 149 -9.58 -5.54 2.21
C ASP A 149 -10.36 -5.41 3.52
N PHE A 150 -11.48 -4.68 3.50
CA PHE A 150 -12.40 -4.48 4.63
C PHE A 150 -11.76 -3.87 5.89
N SER A 151 -10.60 -3.23 5.79
CA SER A 151 -10.00 -2.49 6.91
C SER A 151 -10.93 -1.41 7.44
N GLY A 152 -11.76 -0.84 6.55
CA GLY A 152 -12.79 0.15 6.88
C GLY A 152 -12.22 1.55 7.11
N TYR A 153 -10.97 1.79 6.73
CA TYR A 153 -10.35 3.10 6.85
C TYR A 153 -10.87 4.04 5.74
N PRO A 154 -11.50 5.18 6.10
CA PRO A 154 -12.04 6.12 5.12
C PRO A 154 -10.97 6.67 4.16
N ASP A 155 -9.73 6.83 4.65
CA ASP A 155 -8.58 7.34 3.91
C ASP A 155 -7.84 6.28 3.07
N CYS A 156 -8.44 5.09 2.90
CA CYS A 156 -8.02 4.06 1.94
C CYS A 156 -8.96 3.96 0.73
N ARG A 157 -10.08 4.71 0.70
CA ARG A 157 -11.08 4.63 -0.37
C ARG A 157 -10.63 5.31 -1.65
N ASP A 158 -11.05 4.76 -2.79
CA ASP A 158 -10.77 5.33 -4.12
C ASP A 158 -11.23 6.77 -4.26
N ALA A 159 -12.44 7.08 -3.77
CA ALA A 159 -12.99 8.44 -3.79
C ALA A 159 -12.10 9.43 -3.01
N PHE A 160 -11.54 9.02 -1.86
CA PHE A 160 -10.60 9.84 -1.10
C PHE A 160 -9.32 10.10 -1.90
N VAL A 161 -8.70 9.07 -2.46
CA VAL A 161 -7.45 9.21 -3.22
C VAL A 161 -7.63 10.12 -4.43
N LYS A 162 -8.72 9.95 -5.18
CA LYS A 162 -9.04 10.80 -6.33
C LYS A 162 -9.25 12.26 -5.94
N SER A 163 -10.00 12.51 -4.87
CA SER A 163 -10.21 13.86 -4.33
C SER A 163 -8.89 14.50 -3.89
N LEU A 164 -8.06 13.74 -3.17
CA LEU A 164 -6.75 14.22 -2.73
C LEU A 164 -5.83 14.52 -3.91
N ASN A 165 -5.81 13.69 -4.95
CA ASN A 165 -5.01 13.94 -6.15
C ASN A 165 -5.37 15.29 -6.79
N VAL A 166 -6.66 15.57 -6.95
CA VAL A 166 -7.12 16.88 -7.47
C VAL A 166 -6.68 18.00 -6.53
N THR A 167 -6.86 17.84 -5.23
CA THR A 167 -6.48 18.84 -4.22
C THR A 167 -5.00 19.17 -4.27
N LEU A 168 -4.13 18.15 -4.34
CA LEU A 168 -2.67 18.32 -4.42
C LEU A 168 -2.25 19.02 -5.72
N ASN A 169 -2.89 18.67 -6.84
CA ASN A 169 -2.60 19.30 -8.13
C ASN A 169 -2.96 20.80 -8.11
N LEU A 170 -4.10 21.15 -7.54
CA LEU A 170 -4.52 22.54 -7.40
C LEU A 170 -3.68 23.30 -6.38
N ALA A 171 -3.40 22.69 -5.22
CA ALA A 171 -2.66 23.34 -4.14
C ALA A 171 -1.21 23.64 -4.51
N MET A 172 -0.61 22.82 -5.36
CA MET A 172 0.81 22.94 -5.69
C MET A 172 1.07 23.34 -7.15
N ASP A 173 0.04 23.52 -7.97
CA ASP A 173 0.15 23.77 -9.41
C ASP A 173 1.15 22.78 -10.07
N TYR A 174 0.89 21.47 -9.87
CA TYR A 174 1.79 20.41 -10.30
C TYR A 174 1.01 19.13 -10.67
N PRO A 175 1.32 18.46 -11.79
CA PRO A 175 0.50 17.38 -12.35
C PRO A 175 0.79 16.03 -11.70
N PHE A 176 0.51 15.88 -10.42
CA PHE A 176 0.63 14.57 -9.75
C PHE A 176 -0.39 13.57 -10.29
N VAL A 177 0.05 12.31 -10.32
CA VAL A 177 -0.82 11.14 -10.50
C VAL A 177 -0.58 10.20 -9.33
N ILE A 178 -1.61 9.96 -8.52
CA ILE A 178 -1.54 8.97 -7.44
C ILE A 178 -2.01 7.63 -7.99
N HIS A 179 -1.12 6.65 -7.98
CA HIS A 179 -1.37 5.26 -8.38
C HIS A 179 -1.68 4.40 -7.18
N THR A 180 -2.71 3.60 -7.31
CA THR A 180 -3.17 2.66 -6.26
C THR A 180 -3.31 1.25 -6.85
N PRO A 181 -2.18 0.55 -7.11
CA PRO A 181 -2.20 -0.74 -7.81
C PRO A 181 -3.08 -1.81 -7.14
N LEU A 182 -3.32 -1.67 -5.84
CA LEU A 182 -4.06 -2.64 -5.03
C LEU A 182 -5.51 -2.24 -4.76
N MET A 183 -5.98 -1.08 -5.23
CA MET A 183 -7.26 -0.47 -4.84
C MET A 183 -8.44 -1.47 -4.87
N TRP A 184 -8.49 -2.32 -5.88
CA TRP A 184 -9.57 -3.25 -6.14
C TRP A 184 -9.18 -4.72 -5.98
N LEU A 185 -7.96 -5.00 -5.47
CA LEU A 185 -7.48 -6.35 -5.25
C LEU A 185 -7.85 -6.81 -3.83
N ASP A 186 -8.32 -8.03 -3.68
CA ASP A 186 -8.40 -8.69 -2.39
C ASP A 186 -7.02 -9.22 -1.94
N LYS A 187 -6.92 -9.76 -0.72
CA LYS A 187 -5.62 -10.24 -0.19
C LYS A 187 -5.06 -11.41 -0.98
N LYS A 188 -5.90 -12.28 -1.53
CA LYS A 188 -5.48 -13.35 -2.43
C LYS A 188 -4.85 -12.79 -3.70
N GLN A 189 -5.53 -11.83 -4.34
CA GLN A 189 -5.04 -11.18 -5.56
C GLN A 189 -3.76 -10.35 -5.31
N THR A 190 -3.62 -9.78 -4.11
CA THR A 190 -2.38 -9.09 -3.71
C THR A 190 -1.20 -10.07 -3.65
N TRP A 191 -1.41 -11.30 -3.15
CA TRP A 191 -0.41 -12.37 -3.18
C TRP A 191 -0.13 -12.88 -4.59
N GLU A 192 -1.16 -13.03 -5.42
CA GLU A 192 -1.01 -13.37 -6.84
C GLU A 192 -0.15 -12.33 -7.57
N LEU A 193 -0.39 -11.04 -7.34
CA LEU A 193 0.45 -9.97 -7.89
C LEU A 193 1.90 -10.05 -7.39
N ALA A 194 2.12 -10.34 -6.11
CA ALA A 194 3.48 -10.50 -5.57
C ALA A 194 4.24 -11.67 -6.24
N ASP A 195 3.55 -12.76 -6.55
CA ASP A 195 4.12 -13.90 -7.28
C ASP A 195 4.39 -13.56 -8.75
N GLU A 196 3.46 -12.89 -9.43
CA GLU A 196 3.66 -12.40 -10.80
C GLU A 196 4.84 -11.41 -10.91
N LEU A 197 5.13 -10.68 -9.86
CA LEU A 197 6.28 -9.79 -9.75
C LEU A 197 7.58 -10.54 -9.42
N GLY A 198 7.51 -11.83 -9.08
CA GLY A 198 8.66 -12.67 -8.70
C GLY A 198 9.18 -12.40 -7.28
N VAL A 199 8.36 -11.82 -6.41
CA VAL A 199 8.77 -11.38 -5.06
C VAL A 199 7.96 -12.02 -3.93
N LEU A 200 7.25 -13.12 -4.21
CA LEU A 200 6.42 -13.82 -3.23
C LEU A 200 7.17 -14.12 -1.94
N ASP A 201 8.35 -14.75 -2.05
CA ASP A 201 9.17 -15.13 -0.89
C ASP A 201 9.70 -13.92 -0.12
N LEU A 202 10.09 -12.86 -0.82
CA LEU A 202 10.52 -11.62 -0.19
C LEU A 202 9.38 -11.01 0.63
N ILE A 203 8.19 -10.89 0.03
CA ILE A 203 7.01 -10.37 0.72
C ILE A 203 6.67 -11.25 1.92
N TYR A 204 6.68 -12.57 1.77
CA TYR A 204 6.34 -13.51 2.84
C TYR A 204 7.28 -13.39 4.03
N HIS A 205 8.59 -13.32 3.82
CA HIS A 205 9.60 -13.43 4.88
C HIS A 205 10.14 -12.09 5.38
N LYS A 206 10.20 -11.04 4.54
CA LYS A 206 10.92 -9.80 4.87
C LYS A 206 10.01 -8.60 5.20
N THR A 207 8.68 -8.74 5.08
CA THR A 207 7.75 -7.63 5.37
C THR A 207 7.12 -7.74 6.75
N LEU A 208 6.74 -6.60 7.33
CA LEU A 208 6.05 -6.51 8.62
C LEU A 208 4.64 -5.96 8.43
N THR A 209 3.63 -6.83 8.55
CA THR A 209 2.22 -6.46 8.51
C THR A 209 1.56 -6.59 9.89
N CYS A 210 2.22 -7.30 10.80
CA CYS A 210 1.72 -7.62 12.13
C CYS A 210 1.66 -6.41 13.05
N TYR A 211 0.50 -6.12 13.63
CA TYR A 211 0.34 -5.04 14.61
C TYR A 211 1.12 -5.25 15.92
N ASN A 212 1.58 -6.48 16.19
CA ASN A 212 2.41 -6.82 17.34
C ASN A 212 3.92 -6.89 17.02
N GLY A 213 4.34 -6.41 15.84
CA GLY A 213 5.76 -6.28 15.49
C GLY A 213 6.46 -7.59 15.12
N VAL A 214 5.75 -8.64 14.72
CA VAL A 214 6.36 -9.90 14.29
C VAL A 214 6.49 -9.93 12.78
N ILE A 215 7.75 -10.01 12.29
CA ILE A 215 8.08 -10.04 10.84
C ILE A 215 7.64 -11.38 10.22
N GLY A 216 7.37 -11.37 8.93
CA GLY A 216 7.03 -12.56 8.15
C GLY A 216 5.61 -13.05 8.44
N GLU A 217 5.49 -14.23 9.03
CA GLU A 217 4.19 -14.88 9.32
C GLU A 217 3.33 -14.11 10.31
N GLY A 218 3.95 -13.23 11.11
CA GLY A 218 3.25 -12.44 12.11
C GLY A 218 2.93 -13.22 13.38
N CYS A 219 2.16 -12.60 14.30
CA CYS A 219 1.78 -13.22 15.58
C CYS A 219 0.65 -14.26 15.45
N GLY A 220 -0.03 -14.33 14.31
CA GLY A 220 -1.09 -15.29 14.01
C GLY A 220 -2.49 -14.94 14.56
N HIS A 221 -2.63 -13.95 15.45
CA HIS A 221 -3.91 -13.64 16.12
C HIS A 221 -4.40 -12.19 15.95
N CYS A 222 -3.56 -11.23 15.53
CA CYS A 222 -4.06 -9.90 15.25
C CYS A 222 -4.85 -9.87 13.90
N PRO A 223 -5.78 -8.91 13.71
CA PRO A 223 -6.61 -8.82 12.50
C PRO A 223 -5.81 -8.80 11.21
N SER A 224 -4.69 -8.08 11.21
CA SER A 224 -3.82 -7.98 10.04
C SER A 224 -3.15 -9.32 9.69
N CYS A 225 -2.68 -10.08 10.69
CA CYS A 225 -2.12 -11.43 10.46
C CYS A 225 -3.17 -12.40 9.93
N TYR A 226 -4.40 -12.32 10.45
CA TYR A 226 -5.50 -13.16 9.98
C TYR A 226 -5.80 -12.91 8.49
N LEU A 227 -5.96 -11.65 8.08
CA LEU A 227 -6.23 -11.29 6.69
C LEU A 227 -5.08 -11.70 5.76
N ARG A 228 -3.84 -11.42 6.17
CA ARG A 228 -2.63 -11.78 5.41
C ARG A 228 -2.54 -13.29 5.19
N ARG A 229 -2.67 -14.10 6.26
CA ARG A 229 -2.57 -15.55 6.20
C ARG A 229 -3.68 -16.16 5.35
N ARG A 230 -4.94 -15.75 5.57
CA ARG A 230 -6.08 -16.23 4.78
C ARG A 230 -5.87 -15.99 3.29
N GLY A 231 -5.46 -14.77 2.91
CA GLY A 231 -5.20 -14.45 1.50
C GLY A 231 -4.07 -15.28 0.90
N TYR A 232 -3.02 -15.59 1.68
CA TYR A 232 -1.92 -16.45 1.25
C TYR A 232 -2.39 -17.89 1.02
N GLU A 233 -3.11 -18.47 1.99
CA GLU A 233 -3.65 -19.83 1.91
C GLU A 233 -4.59 -19.96 0.69
N GLU A 234 -5.54 -19.03 0.52
CA GLU A 234 -6.46 -19.00 -0.64
C GLU A 234 -5.70 -18.88 -1.98
N TYR A 235 -4.59 -18.12 -2.00
CA TYR A 235 -3.75 -18.01 -3.18
C TYR A 235 -3.03 -19.33 -3.48
N MET A 236 -2.36 -19.93 -2.49
CA MET A 236 -1.61 -21.19 -2.67
C MET A 236 -2.50 -22.34 -3.12
N GLU A 237 -3.70 -22.49 -2.53
CA GLU A 237 -4.68 -23.47 -2.99
C GLU A 237 -5.08 -23.28 -4.45
N SER A 238 -5.23 -22.00 -4.88
CA SER A 238 -5.60 -21.72 -6.28
C SER A 238 -4.45 -21.97 -7.25
N LYS A 239 -3.21 -21.75 -6.81
CA LYS A 239 -2.00 -21.99 -7.59
C LYS A 239 -1.79 -23.49 -7.82
N GLU A 240 -1.98 -24.31 -6.79
CA GLU A 240 -1.91 -25.77 -6.91
C GLU A 240 -2.94 -26.31 -7.90
N LYS A 241 -4.19 -25.81 -7.86
CA LYS A 241 -5.26 -26.23 -8.78
C LYS A 241 -5.01 -25.82 -10.24
N LYS A 242 -4.24 -24.74 -10.50
CA LYS A 242 -3.85 -24.32 -11.85
C LYS A 242 -2.72 -25.19 -12.44
N ASN A 243 -1.96 -25.89 -11.60
CA ASN A 243 -0.82 -26.72 -12.00
C ASN A 243 -1.16 -28.22 -12.19
N VAL A 244 -2.39 -28.61 -11.95
CA VAL A 244 -2.98 -29.93 -12.19
C VAL A 244 -3.84 -29.92 -13.45
#